data_abe78ab589e1681f121eb84763560fc2
#
_entry.id   abe78ab589e1681f121eb84763560fc2
#
_cell.length_a   1.000
_cell.length_b   1.000
_cell.length_c   1.000
_cell.angle_alpha   90.00
_cell.angle_beta   90.00
_cell.angle_gamma   90.00
#
_symmetry.space_group_name_H-M   'P 1'
#
loop_
_entity.id
_entity.type
_entity.pdbx_description
1 polymer ?
#
loop_
_entity_poly.entity_id
_entity_poly.type
_entity_poly.pdbx_seq_one_letter_code
_entity_poly.pdbx_strand_id
1 'polypeptide(L)'
;MKIIHTADLHIGKNVNGFSMIEEQQHVFEQICNIVRQQTPDAVLIAGDVYDKSVPSAEAVQLFDEFLTKLTESVTSDAHIFIISGNHDSPERIAFGAEIMRRQNVHLSPVYKGDVEPVIIKDKDGPVAFYMLPFIKPVAVRHFFENEEIRTYTDAMRLAIAKMNIDKNMRNVLICHQFVTNAERSESEETIVGGLDNVDAQVFDGFDYVALGHLHRPQSCERPTIRYSGSPLKYSFSEVNDNKTITIANMDANGSVEFDFIPISPLHDWVDLRGSYNELTSLLYYESKPELRESFVRVTLTDENDIPDAIGKLRSIYHNIMELRYDNKRTQTNSSIVANKKDDTKITPVQMFADFYEMQNGESSLTAEQQAFIGEIMERVQNRKSE
;
A
#
# COMPACT_ATOMS: atom_id res chain seq x y z
N MET A 1 -9.86 -5.89 26.42
CA MET A 1 -10.44 -5.23 25.23
C MET A 1 -10.04 -6.00 23.99
N LYS A 2 -10.99 -6.32 23.11
CA LYS A 2 -10.73 -6.98 21.82
C LYS A 2 -10.84 -5.95 20.70
N ILE A 3 -9.80 -5.83 19.91
CA ILE A 3 -9.66 -4.85 18.83
C ILE A 3 -9.46 -5.58 17.51
N ILE A 4 -10.24 -5.24 16.49
CA ILE A 4 -9.98 -5.63 15.10
C ILE A 4 -9.26 -4.48 14.40
N HIS A 5 -8.17 -4.78 13.68
CA HIS A 5 -7.39 -3.80 12.96
C HIS A 5 -7.21 -4.21 11.50
N THR A 6 -7.60 -3.31 10.60
CA THR A 6 -7.37 -3.36 9.15
C THR A 6 -6.94 -1.99 8.64
N ALA A 7 -6.37 -1.91 7.45
CA ALA A 7 -5.91 -0.68 6.81
C ALA A 7 -5.83 -0.87 5.29
N ASP A 8 -5.51 0.19 4.57
CA ASP A 8 -5.10 0.14 3.16
C ASP A 8 -6.13 -0.57 2.27
N LEU A 9 -7.42 -0.15 2.42
CA LEU A 9 -8.53 -0.72 1.68
C LEU A 9 -8.43 -0.40 0.18
N HIS A 10 -7.91 0.77 -0.17
CA HIS A 10 -7.73 1.28 -1.52
C HIS A 10 -8.95 1.06 -2.42
N ILE A 11 -10.14 1.40 -1.92
CA ILE A 11 -11.40 1.17 -2.63
C ILE A 11 -11.38 1.87 -3.98
N GLY A 12 -11.71 1.10 -5.03
CA GLY A 12 -11.69 1.57 -6.41
C GLY A 12 -10.34 1.44 -7.11
N LYS A 13 -9.38 0.70 -6.51
CA LYS A 13 -8.08 0.43 -7.14
C LYS A 13 -8.23 -0.32 -8.46
N ASN A 14 -7.40 0.07 -9.40
CA ASN A 14 -7.23 -0.62 -10.67
C ASN A 14 -5.78 -1.06 -10.80
N VAL A 15 -5.55 -2.33 -11.05
CA VAL A 15 -4.20 -2.89 -11.20
C VAL A 15 -4.04 -3.48 -12.59
N ASN A 16 -3.07 -2.98 -13.36
CA ASN A 16 -2.79 -3.43 -14.72
C ASN A 16 -4.02 -3.46 -15.65
N GLY A 17 -4.98 -2.53 -15.44
CA GLY A 17 -6.22 -2.45 -16.21
C GLY A 17 -7.38 -3.29 -15.66
N PHE A 18 -7.20 -4.04 -14.58
CA PHE A 18 -8.23 -4.82 -13.91
C PHE A 18 -8.79 -4.03 -12.73
N SER A 19 -10.12 -3.86 -12.70
CA SER A 19 -10.81 -3.29 -11.53
C SER A 19 -10.80 -4.28 -10.38
N MET A 20 -10.48 -3.78 -9.17
CA MET A 20 -10.47 -4.60 -7.96
C MET A 20 -11.81 -4.54 -7.18
N ILE A 21 -12.83 -3.89 -7.71
CA ILE A 21 -14.10 -3.66 -7.00
C ILE A 21 -14.77 -4.97 -6.55
N GLU A 22 -14.83 -5.98 -7.42
CA GLU A 22 -15.46 -7.28 -7.09
C GLU A 22 -14.66 -8.02 -6.01
N GLU A 23 -13.32 -7.98 -6.10
CA GLU A 23 -12.42 -8.52 -5.08
C GLU A 23 -12.64 -7.83 -3.72
N GLN A 24 -12.72 -6.49 -3.75
CA GLN A 24 -12.94 -5.68 -2.56
C GLN A 24 -14.30 -5.97 -1.93
N GLN A 25 -15.36 -6.07 -2.73
CA GLN A 25 -16.68 -6.43 -2.24
C GLN A 25 -16.68 -7.79 -1.54
N HIS A 26 -16.05 -8.79 -2.15
CA HIS A 26 -15.92 -10.14 -1.58
C HIS A 26 -15.18 -10.14 -0.24
N VAL A 27 -14.05 -9.43 -0.16
CA VAL A 27 -13.24 -9.36 1.06
C VAL A 27 -13.95 -8.55 2.16
N PHE A 28 -14.66 -7.49 1.83
CA PHE A 28 -15.43 -6.73 2.81
C PHE A 28 -16.55 -7.54 3.44
N GLU A 29 -17.17 -8.45 2.69
CA GLU A 29 -18.12 -9.41 3.26
C GLU A 29 -17.45 -10.36 4.26
N GLN A 30 -16.24 -10.84 3.97
CA GLN A 30 -15.47 -11.64 4.92
C GLN A 30 -15.11 -10.85 6.17
N ILE A 31 -14.66 -9.59 6.03
CA ILE A 31 -14.36 -8.70 7.17
C ILE A 31 -15.59 -8.54 8.05
N CYS A 32 -16.77 -8.23 7.49
CA CYS A 32 -18.00 -8.10 8.26
C CYS A 32 -18.37 -9.41 8.98
N ASN A 33 -18.16 -10.56 8.34
CA ASN A 33 -18.40 -11.87 8.96
C ASN A 33 -17.43 -12.14 10.11
N ILE A 34 -16.14 -11.81 9.96
CA ILE A 34 -15.12 -11.91 11.02
C ILE A 34 -15.52 -11.01 12.20
N VAL A 35 -15.89 -9.75 11.94
CA VAL A 35 -16.34 -8.81 12.98
C VAL A 35 -17.53 -9.36 13.76
N ARG A 36 -18.53 -9.91 13.06
CA ARG A 36 -19.71 -10.52 13.69
C ARG A 36 -19.36 -11.72 14.57
N GLN A 37 -18.43 -12.57 14.12
CA GLN A 37 -18.00 -13.75 14.88
C GLN A 37 -17.10 -13.39 16.07
N GLN A 38 -16.26 -12.39 15.91
CA GLN A 38 -15.30 -12.00 16.94
C GLN A 38 -15.88 -11.09 18.01
N THR A 39 -17.00 -10.40 17.73
CA THR A 39 -17.66 -9.45 18.63
C THR A 39 -16.65 -8.50 19.32
N PRO A 40 -15.90 -7.68 18.53
CA PRO A 40 -14.88 -6.80 19.09
C PRO A 40 -15.50 -5.62 19.85
N ASP A 41 -14.73 -5.05 20.77
CA ASP A 41 -15.04 -3.76 21.42
C ASP A 41 -14.74 -2.58 20.48
N ALA A 42 -13.74 -2.74 19.58
CA ALA A 42 -13.33 -1.72 18.64
C ALA A 42 -12.92 -2.32 17.29
N VAL A 43 -13.24 -1.61 16.19
CA VAL A 43 -12.75 -1.89 14.84
C VAL A 43 -11.96 -0.66 14.35
N LEU A 44 -10.71 -0.87 13.94
CA LEU A 44 -9.81 0.18 13.47
C LEU A 44 -9.58 0.04 11.96
N ILE A 45 -9.78 1.13 11.21
CA ILE A 45 -9.42 1.28 9.80
C ILE A 45 -8.34 2.36 9.73
N ALA A 46 -7.08 1.94 9.62
CA ALA A 46 -5.93 2.81 9.79
C ALA A 46 -5.48 3.48 8.47
N GLY A 47 -6.40 4.14 7.76
CA GLY A 47 -6.13 4.98 6.59
C GLY A 47 -6.17 4.25 5.26
N ASP A 48 -5.97 5.02 4.18
CA ASP A 48 -6.07 4.63 2.77
C ASP A 48 -7.38 3.87 2.47
N VAL A 49 -8.48 4.55 2.81
CA VAL A 49 -9.84 4.05 2.53
C VAL A 49 -10.06 3.98 1.02
N TYR A 50 -9.74 5.04 0.30
CA TYR A 50 -9.83 5.09 -1.16
C TYR A 50 -8.45 5.01 -1.82
N ASP A 51 -8.40 4.48 -3.05
CA ASP A 51 -7.18 4.45 -3.86
C ASP A 51 -6.76 5.85 -4.35
N LYS A 52 -7.70 6.78 -4.46
CA LYS A 52 -7.45 8.13 -4.97
C LYS A 52 -8.22 9.17 -4.16
N SER A 53 -7.65 10.36 -4.03
CA SER A 53 -8.26 11.52 -3.36
C SER A 53 -9.59 11.96 -4.01
N VAL A 54 -9.82 11.61 -5.28
CA VAL A 54 -11.11 11.75 -5.98
C VAL A 54 -11.59 10.36 -6.39
N PRO A 55 -12.30 9.63 -5.51
CA PRO A 55 -12.79 8.29 -5.80
C PRO A 55 -13.89 8.32 -6.88
N SER A 56 -14.06 7.21 -7.59
CA SER A 56 -15.19 7.01 -8.48
C SER A 56 -16.50 6.89 -7.70
N ALA A 57 -17.63 7.12 -8.37
CA ALA A 57 -18.95 6.93 -7.73
C ALA A 57 -19.14 5.51 -7.22
N GLU A 58 -18.67 4.51 -7.97
CA GLU A 58 -18.68 3.10 -7.61
C GLU A 58 -17.88 2.81 -6.33
N ALA A 59 -16.69 3.42 -6.21
CA ALA A 59 -15.88 3.30 -4.99
C ALA A 59 -16.58 3.93 -3.77
N VAL A 60 -17.23 5.08 -3.95
CA VAL A 60 -18.00 5.73 -2.86
C VAL A 60 -19.17 4.86 -2.43
N GLN A 61 -19.90 4.27 -3.40
CA GLN A 61 -21.02 3.37 -3.12
C GLN A 61 -20.54 2.12 -2.38
N LEU A 62 -19.43 1.50 -2.82
CA LEU A 62 -18.88 0.32 -2.15
C LEU A 62 -18.45 0.62 -0.70
N PHE A 63 -17.87 1.79 -0.45
CA PHE A 63 -17.52 2.18 0.92
C PHE A 63 -18.76 2.38 1.80
N ASP A 64 -19.80 3.02 1.27
CA ASP A 64 -21.09 3.22 1.96
C ASP A 64 -21.74 1.87 2.32
N GLU A 65 -21.78 0.93 1.38
CA GLU A 65 -22.30 -0.42 1.60
C GLU A 65 -21.47 -1.19 2.63
N PHE A 66 -20.13 -1.09 2.54
CA PHE A 66 -19.22 -1.74 3.50
C PHE A 66 -19.42 -1.17 4.91
N LEU A 67 -19.43 0.16 5.06
CA LEU A 67 -19.57 0.81 6.36
C LEU A 67 -20.95 0.52 6.98
N THR A 68 -21.99 0.49 6.18
CA THR A 68 -23.34 0.10 6.63
C THR A 68 -23.34 -1.34 7.15
N LYS A 69 -22.85 -2.31 6.37
CA LYS A 69 -22.75 -3.71 6.80
C LYS A 69 -21.83 -3.88 8.02
N LEU A 70 -20.76 -3.10 8.11
CA LEU A 70 -19.85 -3.13 9.25
C LEU A 70 -20.53 -2.66 10.54
N THR A 71 -21.30 -1.57 10.48
CA THR A 71 -22.08 -1.08 11.63
C THR A 71 -23.15 -2.06 12.07
N GLU A 72 -23.75 -2.81 11.16
CA GLU A 72 -24.69 -3.90 11.46
C GLU A 72 -24.01 -5.15 12.02
N SER A 73 -22.72 -5.29 11.83
CA SER A 73 -21.94 -6.47 12.25
C SER A 73 -21.32 -6.35 13.64
N VAL A 74 -21.23 -5.15 14.20
CA VAL A 74 -20.75 -4.89 15.56
C VAL A 74 -21.89 -4.89 16.56
N THR A 75 -21.56 -5.04 17.85
CA THR A 75 -22.53 -4.84 18.94
C THR A 75 -22.82 -3.35 19.13
N SER A 76 -23.94 -3.01 19.78
CA SER A 76 -24.33 -1.61 20.02
C SER A 76 -23.31 -0.78 20.79
N ASP A 77 -22.47 -1.45 21.58
CA ASP A 77 -21.47 -0.81 22.44
C ASP A 77 -20.06 -0.78 21.80
N ALA A 78 -19.91 -1.40 20.63
CA ALA A 78 -18.65 -1.38 19.92
C ALA A 78 -18.41 -0.05 19.18
N HIS A 79 -17.16 0.29 18.98
CA HIS A 79 -16.75 1.52 18.31
C HIS A 79 -15.98 1.23 17.02
N ILE A 80 -16.22 2.03 15.99
CA ILE A 80 -15.49 1.97 14.72
C ILE A 80 -14.67 3.25 14.59
N PHE A 81 -13.37 3.11 14.31
CA PHE A 81 -12.42 4.21 14.16
C PHE A 81 -11.84 4.23 12.76
N ILE A 82 -11.92 5.36 12.09
CA ILE A 82 -11.43 5.53 10.71
C ILE A 82 -10.61 6.81 10.64
N ILE A 83 -9.37 6.69 10.16
CA ILE A 83 -8.51 7.84 9.84
C ILE A 83 -8.27 7.90 8.33
N SER A 84 -7.77 9.02 7.82
CA SER A 84 -7.30 9.11 6.43
C SER A 84 -5.84 8.68 6.31
N GLY A 85 -5.50 8.07 5.18
CA GLY A 85 -4.13 7.83 4.74
C GLY A 85 -3.62 8.88 3.76
N ASN A 86 -2.55 8.57 3.02
CA ASN A 86 -1.95 9.51 2.06
C ASN A 86 -2.66 9.55 0.70
N HIS A 87 -3.43 8.52 0.33
CA HIS A 87 -4.25 8.47 -0.89
C HIS A 87 -5.57 9.20 -0.73
N ASP A 88 -6.08 9.30 0.49
CA ASP A 88 -7.38 9.87 0.78
C ASP A 88 -7.44 11.40 0.62
N SER A 89 -8.65 11.92 0.35
CA SER A 89 -8.97 13.33 0.63
C SER A 89 -9.55 13.43 2.02
N PRO A 90 -8.84 14.05 2.99
CA PRO A 90 -9.33 14.19 4.36
C PRO A 90 -10.72 14.81 4.45
N GLU A 91 -11.00 15.84 3.64
CA GLU A 91 -12.26 16.56 3.65
C GLU A 91 -13.43 15.71 3.12
N ARG A 92 -13.17 14.81 2.16
CA ARG A 92 -14.19 13.91 1.61
C ARG A 92 -14.54 12.81 2.61
N ILE A 93 -13.54 12.25 3.30
CA ILE A 93 -13.79 11.27 4.38
C ILE A 93 -14.48 11.91 5.58
N ALA A 94 -14.22 13.22 5.85
CA ALA A 94 -14.89 13.96 6.93
C ALA A 94 -16.41 14.14 6.71
N PHE A 95 -16.90 13.90 5.49
CA PHE A 95 -18.33 14.10 5.20
C PHE A 95 -19.22 13.22 6.09
N GLY A 96 -20.14 13.84 6.80
CA GLY A 96 -21.07 13.16 7.70
C GLY A 96 -20.49 12.69 9.04
N ALA A 97 -19.23 13.01 9.37
CA ALA A 97 -18.55 12.54 10.59
C ALA A 97 -19.35 12.79 11.90
N GLU A 98 -19.97 13.97 12.04
CA GLU A 98 -20.77 14.29 13.24
C GLU A 98 -22.07 13.46 13.35
N ILE A 99 -22.62 13.03 12.21
CA ILE A 99 -23.80 12.15 12.19
C ILE A 99 -23.37 10.73 12.58
N MET A 100 -22.28 10.24 11.98
CA MET A 100 -21.73 8.90 12.19
C MET A 100 -21.26 8.71 13.65
N ARG A 101 -20.73 9.75 14.28
CA ARG A 101 -20.32 9.74 15.69
C ARG A 101 -21.44 9.32 16.65
N ARG A 102 -22.70 9.63 16.32
CA ARG A 102 -23.87 9.20 17.10
C ARG A 102 -24.12 7.69 17.06
N GLN A 103 -23.51 6.99 16.12
CA GLN A 103 -23.56 5.54 15.95
C GLN A 103 -22.21 4.90 16.34
N ASN A 104 -21.43 5.53 17.20
CA ASN A 104 -20.09 5.07 17.61
C ASN A 104 -19.09 4.91 16.43
N VAL A 105 -19.31 5.59 15.30
CA VAL A 105 -18.37 5.64 14.19
C VAL A 105 -17.60 6.95 14.28
N HIS A 106 -16.32 6.85 14.59
CA HIS A 106 -15.41 7.99 14.80
C HIS A 106 -14.54 8.20 13.57
N LEU A 107 -14.69 9.34 12.92
CA LEU A 107 -13.87 9.75 11.79
C LEU A 107 -12.92 10.88 12.21
N SER A 108 -11.62 10.68 12.07
CA SER A 108 -10.60 11.70 12.30
C SER A 108 -9.67 11.82 11.08
N PRO A 109 -10.18 12.34 9.96
CA PRO A 109 -9.40 12.37 8.71
C PRO A 109 -8.51 13.59 8.60
N VAL A 110 -8.75 14.66 9.35
CA VAL A 110 -8.03 15.94 9.24
C VAL A 110 -7.27 16.23 10.54
N TYR A 111 -5.94 16.41 10.45
CA TYR A 111 -5.14 16.88 11.57
C TYR A 111 -5.41 18.36 11.84
N LYS A 112 -5.70 18.73 13.09
CA LYS A 112 -6.08 20.08 13.52
C LYS A 112 -5.14 20.70 14.56
N GLY A 113 -3.92 20.14 14.68
CA GLY A 113 -2.91 20.63 15.63
C GLY A 113 -2.93 19.91 16.99
N ASP A 114 -4.01 19.23 17.30
CA ASP A 114 -4.17 18.37 18.47
C ASP A 114 -4.90 17.07 18.13
N VAL A 115 -4.83 16.09 19.02
CA VAL A 115 -5.56 14.82 18.92
C VAL A 115 -6.08 14.48 20.30
N GLU A 116 -7.36 14.70 20.52
CA GLU A 116 -8.02 14.27 21.75
C GLU A 116 -8.42 12.78 21.67
N PRO A 117 -8.24 12.01 22.74
CA PRO A 117 -8.60 10.59 22.74
C PRO A 117 -10.12 10.39 22.80
N VAL A 118 -10.60 9.34 22.14
CA VAL A 118 -11.90 8.75 22.43
C VAL A 118 -11.70 7.70 23.51
N ILE A 119 -12.36 7.87 24.67
CA ILE A 119 -12.23 6.96 25.79
C ILE A 119 -13.38 5.96 25.78
N ILE A 120 -13.04 4.67 25.68
CA ILE A 120 -13.97 3.55 25.80
C ILE A 120 -13.67 2.79 27.09
N LYS A 121 -14.69 2.22 27.71
CA LYS A 121 -14.54 1.38 28.90
C LYS A 121 -14.92 -0.05 28.59
N ASP A 122 -14.04 -0.98 28.94
CA ASP A 122 -14.36 -2.39 29.03
C ASP A 122 -14.43 -2.85 30.50
N LYS A 123 -14.52 -4.16 30.72
CA LYS A 123 -14.56 -4.77 32.07
C LYS A 123 -13.32 -4.46 32.93
N ASP A 124 -12.19 -4.15 32.28
CA ASP A 124 -10.88 -3.94 32.92
C ASP A 124 -10.55 -2.45 33.10
N GLY A 125 -11.44 -1.54 32.68
CA GLY A 125 -11.29 -0.10 32.86
C GLY A 125 -11.24 0.70 31.54
N PRO A 126 -10.78 1.97 31.57
CA PRO A 126 -10.74 2.83 30.40
C PRO A 126 -9.58 2.48 29.47
N VAL A 127 -9.81 2.68 28.16
CA VAL A 127 -8.82 2.66 27.09
C VAL A 127 -8.96 3.94 26.27
N ALA A 128 -7.87 4.64 26.05
CA ALA A 128 -7.82 5.88 25.28
C ALA A 128 -7.37 5.59 23.84
N PHE A 129 -8.20 5.91 22.86
CA PHE A 129 -7.93 5.75 21.45
C PHE A 129 -7.58 7.10 20.83
N TYR A 130 -6.35 7.24 20.34
CA TYR A 130 -5.84 8.43 19.67
C TYR A 130 -5.86 8.19 18.16
N MET A 131 -6.51 9.07 17.40
CA MET A 131 -6.70 8.95 15.96
C MET A 131 -5.86 10.01 15.25
N LEU A 132 -4.66 9.64 14.81
CA LEU A 132 -3.75 10.52 14.07
C LEU A 132 -3.75 10.15 12.59
N PRO A 133 -4.39 10.94 11.70
CA PRO A 133 -4.38 10.69 10.26
C PRO A 133 -2.98 10.82 9.68
N PHE A 134 -2.82 10.51 8.40
CA PHE A 134 -1.57 10.77 7.70
C PHE A 134 -1.19 12.26 7.78
N ILE A 135 0.02 12.54 8.26
CA ILE A 135 0.54 13.90 8.37
C ILE A 135 1.87 14.07 7.65
N LYS A 136 2.02 15.23 7.00
CA LYS A 136 3.30 15.69 6.43
C LYS A 136 3.90 16.77 7.33
N PRO A 137 5.24 16.93 7.36
CA PRO A 137 5.88 17.99 8.14
C PRO A 137 5.30 19.40 7.91
N VAL A 138 4.91 19.69 6.66
CA VAL A 138 4.31 20.98 6.31
C VAL A 138 2.95 21.21 6.98
N ALA A 139 2.14 20.15 7.15
CA ALA A 139 0.84 20.28 7.81
C ALA A 139 0.99 20.57 9.31
N VAL A 140 1.99 19.95 9.96
CA VAL A 140 2.25 20.15 11.39
C VAL A 140 2.84 21.55 11.63
N ARG A 141 3.76 22.02 10.77
CA ARG A 141 4.32 23.39 10.84
C ARG A 141 3.26 24.48 10.85
N HIS A 142 2.15 24.25 10.16
CA HIS A 142 1.05 25.24 10.13
C HIS A 142 0.48 25.54 11.54
N PHE A 143 0.52 24.57 12.45
CA PHE A 143 0.01 24.73 13.82
C PHE A 143 1.08 25.12 14.82
N PHE A 144 2.37 24.94 14.49
CA PHE A 144 3.51 25.11 15.42
C PHE A 144 4.64 25.91 14.76
N GLU A 145 4.38 27.19 14.49
CA GLU A 145 5.28 28.09 13.75
C GLU A 145 6.65 28.30 14.41
N ASN A 146 6.73 28.16 15.74
CA ASN A 146 7.96 28.36 16.50
C ASN A 146 8.80 27.09 16.68
N GLU A 147 8.34 25.93 16.15
CA GLU A 147 9.03 24.65 16.28
C GLU A 147 9.77 24.29 14.99
N GLU A 148 10.98 23.75 15.15
CA GLU A 148 11.77 23.30 14.01
C GLU A 148 11.36 21.89 13.58
N ILE A 149 10.51 21.78 12.55
CA ILE A 149 9.98 20.51 12.03
C ILE A 149 10.56 20.30 10.63
N ARG A 150 11.57 19.44 10.51
CA ARG A 150 12.25 19.15 9.24
C ARG A 150 11.84 17.80 8.66
N THR A 151 11.65 16.79 9.50
CA THR A 151 11.43 15.40 9.14
C THR A 151 10.02 14.93 9.53
N TYR A 152 9.61 13.78 8.99
CA TYR A 152 8.38 13.11 9.43
C TYR A 152 8.48 12.68 10.90
N THR A 153 9.66 12.26 11.37
CA THR A 153 9.90 11.95 12.79
C THR A 153 9.66 13.17 13.68
N ASP A 154 10.12 14.37 13.29
CA ASP A 154 9.88 15.60 14.06
C ASP A 154 8.40 15.93 14.13
N ALA A 155 7.69 15.82 13.00
CA ALA A 155 6.26 16.05 12.91
C ALA A 155 5.46 15.10 13.83
N MET A 156 5.76 13.80 13.76
CA MET A 156 5.12 12.78 14.59
C MET A 156 5.42 12.97 16.07
N ARG A 157 6.69 13.24 16.41
CA ARG A 157 7.10 13.49 17.80
C ARG A 157 6.33 14.66 18.41
N LEU A 158 6.21 15.78 17.67
CA LEU A 158 5.50 16.94 18.15
C LEU A 158 3.99 16.70 18.25
N ALA A 159 3.38 16.08 17.25
CA ALA A 159 1.97 15.74 17.27
C ALA A 159 1.62 14.84 18.47
N ILE A 160 2.43 13.81 18.73
CA ILE A 160 2.26 12.89 19.87
C ILE A 160 2.50 13.61 21.20
N ALA A 161 3.51 14.47 21.30
CA ALA A 161 3.79 15.23 22.53
C ALA A 161 2.62 16.14 22.95
N LYS A 162 1.77 16.57 22.01
CA LYS A 162 0.58 17.38 22.27
C LYS A 162 -0.66 16.59 22.69
N MET A 163 -0.65 15.26 22.58
CA MET A 163 -1.79 14.40 22.92
C MET A 163 -2.07 14.30 24.43
N ASN A 164 -1.15 14.76 25.30
CA ASN A 164 -1.28 14.67 26.75
C ASN A 164 -1.67 13.26 27.23
N ILE A 165 -0.90 12.25 26.82
CA ILE A 165 -1.17 10.83 27.08
C ILE A 165 -1.16 10.54 28.59
N ASP A 166 -2.28 10.03 29.11
CA ASP A 166 -2.35 9.56 30.51
C ASP A 166 -1.76 8.15 30.62
N LYS A 167 -0.60 8.05 31.24
CA LYS A 167 0.13 6.79 31.43
C LYS A 167 -0.55 5.83 32.41
N ASN A 168 -1.59 6.26 33.14
CA ASN A 168 -2.38 5.39 34.01
C ASN A 168 -3.54 4.72 33.27
N MET A 169 -3.76 5.07 32.02
CA MET A 169 -4.73 4.41 31.13
C MET A 169 -4.03 3.53 30.13
N ARG A 170 -4.75 2.57 29.59
CA ARG A 170 -4.33 1.82 28.39
C ARG A 170 -4.48 2.73 27.18
N ASN A 171 -3.44 2.83 26.35
CA ASN A 171 -3.37 3.80 25.27
C ASN A 171 -3.17 3.10 23.92
N VAL A 172 -4.06 3.38 22.98
CA VAL A 172 -4.02 2.88 21.60
C VAL A 172 -3.86 4.05 20.65
N LEU A 173 -2.85 4.02 19.78
CA LEU A 173 -2.69 4.96 18.68
C LEU A 173 -3.13 4.30 17.37
N ILE A 174 -3.91 5.01 16.58
CA ILE A 174 -4.24 4.66 15.20
C ILE A 174 -3.54 5.70 14.32
N CYS A 175 -2.63 5.28 13.45
CA CYS A 175 -1.96 6.23 12.56
C CYS A 175 -1.57 5.58 11.21
N HIS A 176 -1.22 6.42 10.24
CA HIS A 176 -0.90 6.00 8.89
C HIS A 176 0.42 6.64 8.48
N GLN A 177 1.54 5.92 8.66
CA GLN A 177 2.89 6.44 8.42
C GLN A 177 3.86 5.31 8.09
N PHE A 178 4.94 5.64 7.36
CA PHE A 178 6.06 4.71 7.16
C PHE A 178 7.02 4.76 8.35
N VAL A 179 7.20 3.63 9.02
CA VAL A 179 8.13 3.48 10.14
C VAL A 179 9.46 2.90 9.65
N THR A 180 10.57 3.43 10.14
CA THR A 180 11.92 2.97 9.80
C THR A 180 12.07 1.46 10.03
N ASN A 181 12.83 0.79 9.17
CA ASN A 181 13.07 -0.66 9.16
C ASN A 181 11.86 -1.55 8.78
N ALA A 182 10.72 -0.98 8.37
CA ALA A 182 9.64 -1.74 7.79
C ALA A 182 9.88 -2.05 6.30
N GLU A 183 9.38 -3.20 5.84
CA GLU A 183 9.50 -3.63 4.45
C GLU A 183 8.34 -3.10 3.59
N ARG A 184 8.66 -2.51 2.44
CA ARG A 184 7.71 -2.01 1.44
C ARG A 184 7.43 -3.05 0.35
N SER A 185 6.24 -2.98 -0.25
CA SER A 185 5.90 -3.66 -1.50
C SER A 185 5.99 -2.68 -2.70
N GLU A 186 5.84 -3.20 -3.93
CA GLU A 186 5.85 -2.36 -5.14
C GLU A 186 4.57 -1.52 -5.31
N SER A 187 3.52 -1.81 -4.55
CA SER A 187 2.23 -1.12 -4.63
C SER A 187 2.17 0.16 -3.80
N GLU A 188 3.15 0.41 -2.93
CA GLU A 188 3.22 1.60 -2.08
C GLU A 188 4.00 2.73 -2.75
N GLU A 189 3.54 3.97 -2.55
CA GLU A 189 4.24 5.14 -3.06
C GLU A 189 5.58 5.34 -2.35
N THR A 190 6.64 5.53 -3.14
CA THR A 190 7.97 5.83 -2.61
C THR A 190 8.28 7.30 -2.81
N ILE A 191 8.52 8.03 -1.72
CA ILE A 191 9.01 9.42 -1.82
C ILE A 191 10.49 9.39 -2.18
N VAL A 192 10.84 10.13 -3.23
CA VAL A 192 12.23 10.22 -3.70
C VAL A 192 13.12 10.77 -2.58
N GLY A 193 14.15 9.99 -2.21
CA GLY A 193 15.10 10.37 -1.16
C GLY A 193 14.88 9.70 0.20
N GLY A 194 13.83 8.86 0.38
CA GLY A 194 13.61 8.09 1.62
C GLY A 194 13.40 8.94 2.88
N LEU A 195 12.84 10.15 2.72
CA LEU A 195 12.69 11.16 3.80
C LEU A 195 11.36 11.04 4.56
N ASP A 196 10.53 10.05 4.24
CA ASP A 196 9.19 9.86 4.78
C ASP A 196 9.12 8.93 6.00
N ASN A 197 10.25 8.42 6.44
CA ASN A 197 10.33 7.48 7.55
C ASN A 197 10.20 8.15 8.93
N VAL A 198 9.52 7.44 9.82
CA VAL A 198 9.32 7.81 11.22
C VAL A 198 10.09 6.86 12.12
N ASP A 199 10.78 7.39 13.10
CA ASP A 199 11.45 6.60 14.13
C ASP A 199 10.41 5.96 15.07
N ALA A 200 10.48 4.65 15.27
CA ALA A 200 9.55 3.91 16.11
C ALA A 200 9.53 4.36 17.59
N GLN A 201 10.61 4.96 18.10
CA GLN A 201 10.69 5.47 19.47
C GLN A 201 9.66 6.57 19.78
N VAL A 202 9.11 7.26 18.75
CA VAL A 202 8.06 8.25 18.98
C VAL A 202 6.78 7.63 19.55
N PHE A 203 6.61 6.32 19.45
CA PHE A 203 5.44 5.57 19.88
C PHE A 203 5.53 4.96 21.29
N ASP A 204 6.59 5.25 22.06
CA ASP A 204 6.85 4.61 23.36
C ASP A 204 5.75 4.86 24.43
N GLY A 205 4.91 5.86 24.22
CA GLY A 205 3.79 6.17 25.13
C GLY A 205 2.53 5.31 24.96
N PHE A 206 2.50 4.40 23.97
CA PHE A 206 1.32 3.61 23.61
C PHE A 206 1.52 2.11 23.86
N ASP A 207 0.48 1.44 24.35
CA ASP A 207 0.45 -0.02 24.54
C ASP A 207 0.28 -0.72 23.19
N TYR A 208 -0.55 -0.15 22.30
CA TYR A 208 -0.74 -0.63 20.93
C TYR A 208 -0.71 0.52 19.93
N VAL A 209 0.00 0.32 18.81
CA VAL A 209 0.03 1.25 17.69
C VAL A 209 -0.46 0.50 16.44
N ALA A 210 -1.67 0.86 16.00
CA ALA A 210 -2.30 0.32 14.80
C ALA A 210 -1.89 1.16 13.59
N LEU A 211 -1.02 0.60 12.76
CA LEU A 211 -0.43 1.26 11.59
C LEU A 211 -1.12 0.84 10.29
N GLY A 212 -1.38 1.81 9.41
CA GLY A 212 -1.59 1.64 7.98
C GLY A 212 -0.42 2.20 7.17
N HIS A 213 -0.47 2.12 5.87
CA HIS A 213 0.49 2.56 4.85
C HIS A 213 1.25 1.41 4.18
N LEU A 214 1.57 0.35 4.88
CA LEU A 214 2.27 -0.80 4.29
C LEU A 214 1.32 -1.97 4.10
N HIS A 215 1.34 -2.55 2.89
CA HIS A 215 0.42 -3.59 2.47
C HIS A 215 0.77 -4.97 3.01
N ARG A 216 2.03 -5.18 3.43
CA ARG A 216 2.47 -6.43 4.07
C ARG A 216 2.19 -6.40 5.57
N PRO A 217 1.45 -7.39 6.13
CA PRO A 217 1.29 -7.52 7.58
C PRO A 217 2.64 -7.73 8.27
N GLN A 218 3.03 -6.81 9.14
CA GLN A 218 4.33 -6.86 9.84
C GLN A 218 4.32 -6.02 11.10
N SER A 219 5.26 -6.29 12.00
CA SER A 219 5.55 -5.45 13.17
C SER A 219 6.88 -4.74 13.01
N CYS A 220 7.03 -3.58 13.66
CA CYS A 220 8.26 -2.77 13.68
C CYS A 220 8.77 -2.63 15.10
N GLU A 221 10.08 -2.83 15.32
CA GLU A 221 10.79 -2.70 16.60
C GLU A 221 10.19 -3.57 17.73
N ARG A 222 8.90 -3.50 17.97
CA ARG A 222 8.18 -4.33 18.95
C ARG A 222 6.86 -4.86 18.38
N PRO A 223 6.37 -6.02 18.86
CA PRO A 223 5.15 -6.65 18.31
C PRO A 223 3.91 -5.76 18.34
N THR A 224 3.84 -4.81 19.28
CA THR A 224 2.70 -3.92 19.48
C THR A 224 2.74 -2.63 18.63
N ILE A 225 3.76 -2.43 17.80
CA ILE A 225 3.76 -1.45 16.70
C ILE A 225 3.58 -2.24 15.41
N ARG A 226 2.35 -2.22 14.84
CA ARG A 226 1.99 -3.21 13.82
C ARG A 226 1.21 -2.63 12.66
N TYR A 227 1.63 -3.00 11.45
CA TYR A 227 0.86 -2.89 10.22
C TYR A 227 -0.07 -4.10 10.09
N SER A 228 -1.37 -3.86 9.90
CA SER A 228 -2.31 -4.94 9.56
C SER A 228 -2.08 -5.46 8.15
N GLY A 229 -1.53 -4.63 7.29
CA GLY A 229 -1.47 -4.82 5.85
C GLY A 229 -2.80 -4.53 5.16
N SER A 230 -2.77 -4.49 3.83
CA SER A 230 -3.97 -4.40 3.01
C SER A 230 -4.76 -5.72 3.02
N PRO A 231 -6.10 -5.68 2.89
CA PRO A 231 -6.92 -6.89 2.87
C PRO A 231 -6.79 -7.68 1.56
N LEU A 232 -6.25 -7.07 0.51
CA LEU A 232 -5.99 -7.68 -0.80
C LEU A 232 -4.54 -7.46 -1.23
N LYS A 233 -4.06 -8.30 -2.14
CA LYS A 233 -2.81 -8.07 -2.86
C LYS A 233 -3.06 -7.02 -3.94
N TYR A 234 -2.16 -6.04 -4.05
CA TYR A 234 -2.25 -4.96 -5.03
C TYR A 234 -1.03 -4.88 -5.95
N SER A 235 -0.07 -5.78 -5.78
CA SER A 235 1.08 -5.95 -6.67
C SER A 235 1.58 -7.39 -6.70
N PHE A 236 2.37 -7.74 -7.72
CA PHE A 236 3.02 -9.05 -7.79
C PHE A 236 4.17 -9.23 -6.78
N SER A 237 4.65 -8.17 -6.14
CA SER A 237 5.57 -8.30 -5.00
C SER A 237 4.92 -8.90 -3.77
N GLU A 238 3.59 -8.90 -3.71
CA GLU A 238 2.78 -9.43 -2.62
C GLU A 238 2.27 -10.87 -2.89
N VAL A 239 2.66 -11.49 -4.01
CA VAL A 239 2.14 -12.81 -4.42
C VAL A 239 2.25 -13.88 -3.33
N ASN A 240 3.32 -13.83 -2.53
CA ASN A 240 3.58 -14.76 -1.44
C ASN A 240 3.04 -14.28 -0.08
N ASP A 241 2.39 -13.12 -0.01
CA ASP A 241 1.87 -12.60 1.24
C ASP A 241 0.54 -13.27 1.58
N ASN A 242 0.40 -13.64 2.85
CA ASN A 242 -0.87 -14.11 3.39
C ASN A 242 -1.62 -12.91 3.98
N LYS A 243 -2.71 -12.51 3.35
CA LYS A 243 -3.53 -11.39 3.82
C LYS A 243 -4.38 -11.84 5.01
N THR A 244 -4.39 -11.03 6.07
CA THR A 244 -5.06 -11.36 7.33
C THR A 244 -5.72 -10.13 7.93
N ILE A 245 -6.76 -10.38 8.74
CA ILE A 245 -7.27 -9.39 9.71
C ILE A 245 -6.56 -9.60 11.03
N THR A 246 -6.01 -8.53 11.59
CA THR A 246 -5.37 -8.55 12.91
C THR A 246 -6.40 -8.41 14.02
N ILE A 247 -6.39 -9.35 14.97
CA ILE A 247 -7.12 -9.28 16.22
C ILE A 247 -6.11 -8.99 17.34
N ALA A 248 -6.30 -7.88 18.03
CA ALA A 248 -5.47 -7.51 19.18
C ALA A 248 -6.29 -7.65 20.46
N ASN A 249 -5.88 -8.54 21.35
CA ASN A 249 -6.51 -8.79 22.64
C ASN A 249 -5.69 -8.10 23.73
N MET A 250 -6.16 -6.96 24.22
CA MET A 250 -5.49 -6.16 25.26
C MET A 250 -6.01 -6.52 26.64
N ASP A 251 -5.12 -6.88 27.55
CA ASP A 251 -5.46 -7.18 28.94
C ASP A 251 -5.61 -5.91 29.82
N ALA A 252 -5.83 -6.12 31.13
CA ALA A 252 -5.97 -5.04 32.11
C ALA A 252 -4.71 -4.17 32.28
N ASN A 253 -3.54 -4.72 31.98
CA ASN A 253 -2.24 -4.06 32.16
C ASN A 253 -1.72 -3.41 30.86
N GLY A 254 -2.48 -3.49 29.75
CA GLY A 254 -2.07 -2.99 28.45
C GLY A 254 -1.25 -3.99 27.63
N SER A 255 -1.01 -5.21 28.11
CA SER A 255 -0.35 -6.25 27.31
C SER A 255 -1.27 -6.72 26.17
N VAL A 256 -0.72 -6.93 24.98
CA VAL A 256 -1.48 -7.26 23.78
C VAL A 256 -1.04 -8.61 23.21
N GLU A 257 -2.00 -9.52 23.06
CA GLU A 257 -1.85 -10.77 22.33
C GLU A 257 -2.53 -10.66 20.97
N PHE A 258 -1.95 -11.29 19.95
CA PHE A 258 -2.42 -11.18 18.57
C PHE A 258 -2.89 -12.52 18.02
N ASP A 259 -4.05 -12.46 17.34
CA ASP A 259 -4.52 -13.51 16.45
C ASP A 259 -4.64 -12.96 15.02
N PHE A 260 -4.44 -13.82 14.02
CA PHE A 260 -4.47 -13.44 12.61
C PHE A 260 -5.47 -14.33 11.88
N ILE A 261 -6.56 -13.71 11.39
CA ILE A 261 -7.59 -14.45 10.66
C ILE A 261 -7.33 -14.27 9.16
N PRO A 262 -7.07 -15.35 8.41
CA PRO A 262 -6.80 -15.25 6.98
C PRO A 262 -8.02 -14.74 6.20
N ILE A 263 -7.75 -13.97 5.14
CA ILE A 263 -8.72 -13.51 4.16
C ILE A 263 -8.33 -14.10 2.81
N SER A 264 -9.33 -14.54 2.05
CA SER A 264 -9.12 -15.12 0.73
C SER A 264 -9.74 -14.23 -0.36
N PRO A 265 -8.99 -13.87 -1.41
CA PRO A 265 -9.56 -13.17 -2.57
C PRO A 265 -10.48 -14.10 -3.38
N LEU A 266 -11.26 -13.55 -4.31
CA LEU A 266 -11.96 -14.35 -5.33
C LEU A 266 -10.95 -14.98 -6.30
N HIS A 267 -10.00 -14.17 -6.76
CA HIS A 267 -8.95 -14.57 -7.70
C HIS A 267 -7.59 -14.33 -7.06
N ASP A 268 -6.85 -15.41 -6.77
CA ASP A 268 -5.52 -15.27 -6.19
C ASP A 268 -4.50 -14.81 -7.24
N TRP A 269 -3.37 -14.32 -6.77
CA TRP A 269 -2.28 -13.82 -7.60
C TRP A 269 -1.23 -14.89 -7.78
N VAL A 270 -0.81 -15.12 -9.03
CA VAL A 270 0.15 -16.18 -9.37
C VAL A 270 1.21 -15.67 -10.32
N ASP A 271 2.46 -16.03 -10.03
CA ASP A 271 3.62 -15.80 -10.87
C ASP A 271 3.96 -17.07 -11.64
N LEU A 272 3.79 -17.07 -12.95
CA LEU A 272 4.11 -18.19 -13.82
C LEU A 272 5.40 -17.89 -14.59
N ARG A 273 6.36 -18.82 -14.53
CA ARG A 273 7.62 -18.72 -15.25
C ARG A 273 7.92 -20.02 -15.97
N GLY A 274 8.14 -19.94 -17.27
CA GLY A 274 8.45 -21.09 -18.10
C GLY A 274 8.49 -20.75 -19.58
N SER A 275 8.75 -21.74 -20.43
CA SER A 275 8.64 -21.57 -21.87
C SER A 275 7.17 -21.51 -22.30
N TYR A 276 6.91 -20.87 -23.44
CA TYR A 276 5.56 -20.82 -24.03
C TYR A 276 4.95 -22.21 -24.19
N ASN A 277 5.72 -23.17 -24.73
CA ASN A 277 5.25 -24.54 -24.93
C ASN A 277 4.92 -25.25 -23.62
N GLU A 278 5.67 -25.02 -22.56
CA GLU A 278 5.41 -25.58 -21.24
C GLU A 278 4.13 -25.02 -20.66
N LEU A 279 4.00 -23.67 -20.60
CA LEU A 279 2.84 -23.01 -19.97
C LEU A 279 1.54 -23.19 -20.75
N THR A 280 1.62 -23.49 -22.07
CA THR A 280 0.44 -23.80 -22.90
C THR A 280 0.16 -25.30 -23.05
N SER A 281 0.98 -26.18 -22.43
CA SER A 281 0.73 -27.62 -22.50
C SER A 281 -0.52 -28.00 -21.71
N LEU A 282 -1.36 -28.87 -22.29
CA LEU A 282 -2.61 -29.33 -21.70
C LEU A 282 -2.39 -29.94 -20.30
N LEU A 283 -1.32 -30.71 -20.13
CA LEU A 283 -0.97 -31.34 -18.87
C LEU A 283 -0.63 -30.31 -17.78
N TYR A 284 -0.04 -29.19 -18.15
CA TYR A 284 0.35 -28.16 -17.18
C TYR A 284 -0.88 -27.44 -16.61
N TYR A 285 -1.72 -26.86 -17.48
CA TYR A 285 -2.83 -26.05 -17.00
C TYR A 285 -4.06 -26.84 -16.55
N GLU A 286 -4.28 -28.08 -17.06
CA GLU A 286 -5.35 -28.94 -16.55
C GLU A 286 -5.05 -29.52 -15.18
N SER A 287 -3.75 -29.67 -14.82
CA SER A 287 -3.36 -30.08 -13.47
C SER A 287 -3.58 -28.99 -12.40
N LYS A 288 -3.85 -27.74 -12.82
CA LYS A 288 -3.98 -26.55 -11.96
C LYS A 288 -5.13 -25.67 -12.45
N PRO A 289 -6.38 -26.17 -12.37
CA PRO A 289 -7.55 -25.46 -12.94
C PRO A 289 -7.77 -24.07 -12.34
N GLU A 290 -7.33 -23.85 -11.10
CA GLU A 290 -7.40 -22.56 -10.40
C GLU A 290 -6.63 -21.44 -11.10
N LEU A 291 -5.57 -21.77 -11.85
CA LEU A 291 -4.76 -20.78 -12.58
C LEU A 291 -5.54 -20.07 -13.68
N ARG A 292 -6.62 -20.66 -14.18
CA ARG A 292 -7.41 -20.09 -15.27
C ARG A 292 -8.06 -18.77 -14.90
N GLU A 293 -8.52 -18.69 -13.67
CA GLU A 293 -9.23 -17.50 -13.14
C GLU A 293 -8.34 -16.62 -12.26
N SER A 294 -7.15 -17.10 -11.87
CA SER A 294 -6.19 -16.32 -11.08
C SER A 294 -5.70 -15.08 -11.83
N PHE A 295 -5.33 -14.04 -11.11
CA PHE A 295 -4.55 -12.91 -11.64
C PHE A 295 -3.12 -13.35 -11.88
N VAL A 296 -2.71 -13.38 -13.14
CA VAL A 296 -1.45 -14.04 -13.54
C VAL A 296 -0.46 -13.02 -14.10
N ARG A 297 0.76 -13.08 -13.59
CA ARG A 297 1.94 -12.56 -14.29
C ARG A 297 2.64 -13.73 -14.97
N VAL A 298 2.87 -13.63 -16.29
CA VAL A 298 3.59 -14.65 -17.05
C VAL A 298 4.97 -14.11 -17.41
N THR A 299 6.02 -14.88 -17.05
CA THR A 299 7.40 -14.62 -17.47
C THR A 299 7.85 -15.73 -18.42
N LEU A 300 7.89 -15.40 -19.72
CA LEU A 300 8.37 -16.33 -20.75
C LEU A 300 9.89 -16.40 -20.76
N THR A 301 10.43 -17.62 -20.83
CA THR A 301 11.87 -17.90 -20.91
C THR A 301 12.34 -18.15 -22.34
N ASP A 302 11.45 -17.99 -23.33
CA ASP A 302 11.77 -18.17 -24.75
C ASP A 302 12.75 -17.12 -25.23
N GLU A 303 13.80 -17.53 -25.95
CA GLU A 303 14.80 -16.61 -26.51
C GLU A 303 14.22 -15.73 -27.64
N ASN A 304 13.23 -16.23 -28.38
CA ASN A 304 12.56 -15.52 -29.45
C ASN A 304 11.18 -15.03 -29.00
N ASP A 305 10.77 -13.86 -29.48
CA ASP A 305 9.45 -13.32 -29.22
C ASP A 305 8.36 -14.22 -29.85
N ILE A 306 7.38 -14.57 -29.09
CA ILE A 306 6.22 -15.36 -29.55
C ILE A 306 5.18 -14.41 -30.15
N PRO A 307 4.85 -14.53 -31.44
CA PRO A 307 3.82 -13.68 -32.06
C PRO A 307 2.47 -13.84 -31.35
N ASP A 308 1.88 -12.70 -30.93
CA ASP A 308 0.62 -12.64 -30.18
C ASP A 308 0.60 -13.55 -28.93
N ALA A 309 1.70 -13.57 -28.18
CA ALA A 309 1.83 -14.40 -26.98
C ALA A 309 0.69 -14.12 -25.97
N ILE A 310 0.39 -12.85 -25.73
CA ILE A 310 -0.62 -12.46 -24.74
C ILE A 310 -2.03 -12.92 -25.14
N GLY A 311 -2.42 -12.79 -26.42
CA GLY A 311 -3.73 -13.25 -26.92
C GLY A 311 -3.89 -14.76 -26.78
N LYS A 312 -2.84 -15.53 -27.15
CA LYS A 312 -2.84 -16.98 -27.03
C LYS A 312 -2.86 -17.45 -25.59
N LEU A 313 -2.08 -16.85 -24.71
CA LEU A 313 -2.05 -17.19 -23.29
C LEU A 313 -3.38 -16.84 -22.60
N ARG A 314 -4.04 -15.74 -22.97
CA ARG A 314 -5.36 -15.36 -22.45
C ARG A 314 -6.48 -16.35 -22.79
N SER A 315 -6.32 -17.19 -23.81
CA SER A 315 -7.26 -18.27 -24.09
C SER A 315 -7.20 -19.41 -23.05
N ILE A 316 -6.13 -19.43 -22.24
CA ILE A 316 -5.90 -20.40 -21.17
C ILE A 316 -6.05 -19.76 -19.79
N TYR A 317 -5.37 -18.64 -19.57
CA TYR A 317 -5.33 -17.86 -18.33
C TYR A 317 -6.09 -16.55 -18.55
N HIS A 318 -7.34 -16.47 -18.12
CA HIS A 318 -8.25 -15.38 -18.48
C HIS A 318 -7.79 -14.01 -17.98
N ASN A 319 -7.18 -13.97 -16.78
CA ASN A 319 -6.79 -12.74 -16.09
C ASN A 319 -5.28 -12.50 -16.12
N ILE A 320 -4.64 -12.54 -17.30
CA ILE A 320 -3.24 -12.16 -17.41
C ILE A 320 -3.13 -10.65 -17.26
N MET A 321 -2.55 -10.24 -16.14
CA MET A 321 -2.27 -8.84 -15.82
C MET A 321 -0.97 -8.34 -16.43
N GLU A 322 0.04 -9.22 -16.55
CA GLU A 322 1.36 -8.85 -17.02
C GLU A 322 2.03 -9.98 -17.81
N LEU A 323 2.70 -9.64 -18.91
CA LEU A 323 3.56 -10.54 -19.66
C LEU A 323 4.98 -9.97 -19.70
N ARG A 324 5.95 -10.74 -19.24
CA ARG A 324 7.38 -10.42 -19.26
C ARG A 324 8.16 -11.46 -20.06
N TYR A 325 9.36 -11.10 -20.51
CA TYR A 325 10.34 -12.03 -21.04
C TYR A 325 11.59 -12.01 -20.16
N ASP A 326 12.10 -13.20 -19.84
CA ASP A 326 13.39 -13.41 -19.19
C ASP A 326 14.29 -14.23 -20.10
N ASN A 327 14.93 -13.55 -21.05
CA ASN A 327 15.84 -14.11 -22.02
C ASN A 327 17.16 -13.32 -22.05
N LYS A 328 18.13 -13.76 -22.84
CA LYS A 328 19.46 -13.13 -22.92
C LYS A 328 19.37 -11.64 -23.22
N ARG A 329 18.45 -11.23 -24.12
CA ARG A 329 18.24 -9.84 -24.51
C ARG A 329 17.78 -8.98 -23.31
N THR A 330 16.81 -9.47 -22.52
CA THR A 330 16.28 -8.74 -21.36
C THR A 330 17.26 -8.71 -20.20
N GLN A 331 18.04 -9.79 -20.01
CA GLN A 331 19.09 -9.87 -18.99
C GLN A 331 20.25 -8.92 -19.28
N THR A 332 20.67 -8.80 -20.54
CA THR A 332 21.72 -7.85 -20.95
C THR A 332 21.28 -6.41 -20.70
N ASN A 333 20.02 -6.07 -20.99
CA ASN A 333 19.47 -4.73 -20.72
C ASN A 333 19.43 -4.39 -19.23
N SER A 334 19.04 -5.31 -18.38
CA SER A 334 19.01 -5.09 -16.93
C SER A 334 20.40 -4.95 -16.30
N SER A 335 21.40 -5.68 -16.79
CA SER A 335 22.79 -5.57 -16.29
C SER A 335 23.43 -4.21 -16.68
N ILE A 336 23.07 -3.64 -17.84
CA ILE A 336 23.55 -2.34 -18.28
C ILE A 336 22.94 -1.20 -17.45
N VAL A 337 21.66 -1.30 -17.09
CA VAL A 337 20.99 -0.30 -16.22
C VAL A 337 21.55 -0.35 -14.79
N ALA A 338 21.87 -1.54 -14.29
CA ALA A 338 22.44 -1.71 -12.94
C ALA A 338 23.89 -1.17 -12.84
N ASN A 339 24.69 -1.26 -13.90
CA ASN A 339 26.08 -0.79 -13.93
C ASN A 339 26.24 0.74 -14.13
N LYS A 340 25.17 1.48 -14.48
CA LYS A 340 25.21 2.95 -14.68
C LYS A 340 25.03 3.80 -13.42
N LYS A 341 25.26 3.28 -12.23
CA LYS A 341 25.23 4.06 -10.98
C LYS A 341 26.53 4.81 -10.66
N ASP A 342 27.49 4.90 -11.59
CA ASP A 342 28.68 5.74 -11.41
C ASP A 342 28.54 7.06 -12.20
N ASP A 343 28.63 8.15 -11.44
CA ASP A 343 28.55 9.56 -11.83
C ASP A 343 29.71 9.98 -12.78
N THR A 344 29.67 9.56 -14.02
CA THR A 344 30.48 10.18 -15.08
C THR A 344 29.57 11.03 -15.96
N LYS A 345 29.98 12.28 -16.25
CA LYS A 345 29.30 13.21 -17.15
C LYS A 345 29.28 12.66 -18.58
N ILE A 346 28.33 11.77 -18.86
CA ILE A 346 28.13 11.20 -20.18
C ILE A 346 27.48 12.28 -21.08
N THR A 347 28.08 12.57 -22.25
CA THR A 347 27.48 13.52 -23.19
C THR A 347 26.22 12.91 -23.83
N PRO A 348 25.25 13.73 -24.28
CA PRO A 348 24.07 13.23 -24.99
C PRO A 348 24.41 12.37 -26.22
N VAL A 349 25.49 12.70 -26.96
CA VAL A 349 25.99 11.93 -28.08
C VAL A 349 26.48 10.55 -27.64
N GLN A 350 27.21 10.48 -26.55
CA GLN A 350 27.68 9.21 -25.98
C GLN A 350 26.51 8.34 -25.51
N MET A 351 25.52 8.96 -24.86
CA MET A 351 24.32 8.26 -24.40
C MET A 351 23.53 7.64 -25.58
N PHE A 352 23.47 8.35 -26.70
CA PHE A 352 22.87 7.83 -27.92
C PHE A 352 23.72 6.72 -28.59
N ALA A 353 25.02 6.84 -28.60
CA ALA A 353 25.91 5.81 -29.12
C ALA A 353 25.79 4.51 -28.34
N ASP A 354 25.79 4.59 -26.99
CA ASP A 354 25.60 3.44 -26.10
C ASP A 354 24.23 2.78 -26.34
N PHE A 355 23.17 3.60 -26.51
CA PHE A 355 21.84 3.09 -26.83
C PHE A 355 21.77 2.39 -28.17
N TYR A 356 22.44 2.95 -29.21
CA TYR A 356 22.49 2.37 -30.54
C TYR A 356 23.20 1.01 -30.55
N GLU A 357 24.36 0.89 -29.91
CA GLU A 357 25.08 -0.38 -29.73
C GLU A 357 24.21 -1.43 -29.04
N MET A 358 23.52 -1.02 -27.98
CA MET A 358 22.61 -1.88 -27.24
C MET A 358 21.45 -2.43 -28.10
N GLN A 359 20.90 -1.62 -29.01
CA GLN A 359 19.78 -2.02 -29.86
C GLN A 359 20.20 -2.82 -31.10
N ASN A 360 21.44 -2.67 -31.55
CA ASN A 360 21.93 -3.26 -32.79
C ASN A 360 22.98 -4.39 -32.59
N GLY A 361 22.95 -5.06 -31.42
CA GLY A 361 23.77 -6.25 -31.16
C GLY A 361 25.27 -5.97 -31.19
N GLU A 362 25.73 -4.95 -30.45
CA GLU A 362 27.12 -4.52 -30.30
C GLU A 362 27.73 -3.85 -31.58
N SER A 363 26.92 -3.51 -32.56
CA SER A 363 27.40 -2.75 -33.74
C SER A 363 27.49 -1.27 -33.39
N SER A 364 28.71 -0.71 -33.38
CA SER A 364 28.94 0.72 -33.11
C SER A 364 28.46 1.61 -34.24
N LEU A 365 28.15 2.87 -33.91
CA LEU A 365 27.86 3.91 -34.91
C LEU A 365 29.04 4.11 -35.83
N THR A 366 28.78 4.24 -37.14
CA THR A 366 29.81 4.70 -38.11
C THR A 366 30.18 6.15 -37.81
N ALA A 367 31.36 6.60 -38.29
CA ALA A 367 31.81 7.97 -38.11
C ALA A 367 30.82 9.00 -38.71
N GLU A 368 30.15 8.67 -39.82
CA GLU A 368 29.13 9.52 -40.47
C GLU A 368 27.86 9.62 -39.60
N GLN A 369 27.41 8.49 -39.04
CA GLN A 369 26.24 8.45 -38.12
C GLN A 369 26.52 9.24 -36.86
N GLN A 370 27.73 9.12 -36.29
CA GLN A 370 28.12 9.83 -35.09
C GLN A 370 28.19 11.36 -35.31
N ALA A 371 28.72 11.80 -36.49
CA ALA A 371 28.72 13.21 -36.86
C ALA A 371 27.30 13.76 -37.03
N PHE A 372 26.42 13.01 -37.72
CA PHE A 372 25.03 13.39 -37.94
C PHE A 372 24.23 13.53 -36.60
N ILE A 373 24.40 12.60 -35.70
CA ILE A 373 23.78 12.66 -34.37
C ILE A 373 24.30 13.86 -33.58
N GLY A 374 25.62 14.15 -33.66
CA GLY A 374 26.21 15.34 -33.04
C GLY A 374 25.54 16.62 -33.50
N GLU A 375 25.37 16.77 -34.84
CA GLU A 375 24.70 17.94 -35.42
C GLU A 375 23.24 18.09 -34.99
N ILE A 376 22.48 16.99 -34.91
CA ILE A 376 21.09 17.01 -34.40
C ILE A 376 21.04 17.45 -32.95
N MET A 377 21.92 16.89 -32.08
CA MET A 377 21.95 17.23 -30.68
C MET A 377 22.30 18.69 -30.43
N GLU A 378 23.24 19.26 -31.18
CA GLU A 378 23.55 20.69 -31.11
C GLU A 378 22.35 21.56 -31.52
N ARG A 379 21.64 21.20 -32.58
CA ARG A 379 20.43 21.93 -33.01
C ARG A 379 19.32 21.89 -31.97
N VAL A 380 19.13 20.77 -31.28
CA VAL A 380 18.13 20.63 -30.21
C VAL A 380 18.51 21.44 -28.96
N GLN A 381 19.80 21.47 -28.60
CA GLN A 381 20.30 22.26 -27.48
C GLN A 381 20.16 23.77 -27.73
N ASN A 382 20.48 24.22 -28.95
CA ASN A 382 20.39 25.64 -29.32
C ASN A 382 18.94 26.14 -29.42
N ARG A 383 17.95 25.28 -29.73
CA ARG A 383 16.51 25.63 -29.67
C ARG A 383 15.91 25.80 -28.28
N LYS A 384 16.56 25.32 -27.24
CA LYS A 384 16.13 25.53 -25.84
C LYS A 384 16.69 26.81 -25.19
N SER A 385 17.49 27.55 -25.94
CA SER A 385 18.13 28.80 -25.50
C SER A 385 17.50 30.05 -26.12
N GLU A 386 16.51 29.90 -26.99
CA GLU A 386 15.60 30.92 -27.49
C GLU A 386 14.21 30.77 -26.81
#